data_8d61e4cf28bdf087f7b0388d511857b7
#
_entry.id   8d61e4cf28bdf087f7b0388d511857b7
#
_cell.length_a   1.000
_cell.length_b   1.000
_cell.length_c   1.000
_cell.angle_alpha   90.00
_cell.angle_beta   90.00
_cell.angle_gamma   90.00
#
_symmetry.space_group_name_H-M   'P 1'
#
loop_
_entity.id
_entity.type
_entity.pdbx_description
1 polymer ?
#
loop_
_entity_poly.entity_id
_entity_poly.type
_entity_poly.pdbx_seq_one_letter_code
_entity_poly.pdbx_strand_id
1 'polypeptide(L)'
;MKNPLIILTGPTAVGKTALSINLAKAVNGEIISADSMQIYKEMNIGTAKILPEEMQGVPHFLVGELNPDEEFNVTVFQKKAKEAMADIYSRGKIPILVGGTGFYIQSVLYDISFTESGQTDAYRESLYQLAAEKGAEYLHARLMQVDSAAAQAIHPNNVKRVIRALEYFHQTGERISEHNEEEAAKTSPYNYIYFVLNNDRAILYDRIDKRVDAMFDAGLVEEVTALRDKGYSRNLVSMQGIGYKEIYACLDGEYDLDRARYIIKRDTRHFAKRQITWFKREKDVTWMNYPDYNNSQAEMLDAMLKMIKERGIIKR
;
A
#
# COMPACT_ATOMS: atom_id res chain seq x y z
N MET A 1 16.74 -2.23 24.25
CA MET A 1 16.80 -1.25 23.13
C MET A 1 15.70 -1.61 22.14
N LYS A 2 15.07 -0.63 21.49
CA LYS A 2 14.08 -0.89 20.43
C LYS A 2 14.78 -1.47 19.19
N ASN A 3 14.14 -2.40 18.51
CA ASN A 3 14.65 -3.00 17.28
C ASN A 3 14.72 -1.95 16.14
N PRO A 4 15.75 -1.97 15.29
CA PRO A 4 15.90 -1.01 14.19
C PRO A 4 14.93 -1.30 13.05
N LEU A 5 14.36 -0.25 12.46
CA LEU A 5 13.48 -0.35 11.28
C LEU A 5 13.76 0.81 10.33
N ILE A 6 13.94 0.50 9.04
CA ILE A 6 14.03 1.53 8.00
C ILE A 6 12.75 1.47 7.16
N ILE A 7 12.18 2.62 6.86
CA ILE A 7 11.01 2.75 5.98
C ILE A 7 11.41 3.62 4.79
N LEU A 8 11.20 3.10 3.58
CA LEU A 8 11.42 3.81 2.33
C LEU A 8 10.15 3.81 1.50
N THR A 9 9.51 4.94 1.41
CA THR A 9 8.24 5.09 0.73
C THR A 9 8.23 6.27 -0.25
N GLY A 10 7.10 6.53 -0.85
CA GLY A 10 6.88 7.61 -1.82
C GLY A 10 5.87 7.20 -2.88
N PRO A 11 5.47 8.11 -3.77
CA PRO A 11 4.51 7.82 -4.83
C PRO A 11 5.02 6.75 -5.80
N THR A 12 4.09 6.15 -6.55
CA THR A 12 4.48 5.26 -7.65
C THR A 12 5.35 6.00 -8.65
N ALA A 13 6.24 5.29 -9.34
CA ALA A 13 7.22 5.79 -10.31
C ALA A 13 8.28 6.77 -9.76
N VAL A 14 8.40 6.96 -8.45
CA VAL A 14 9.42 7.86 -7.86
C VAL A 14 10.84 7.27 -7.86
N GLY A 15 11.00 5.94 -8.03
CA GLY A 15 12.33 5.29 -8.04
C GLY A 15 12.68 4.52 -6.76
N LYS A 16 11.69 4.11 -5.96
CA LYS A 16 11.91 3.34 -4.73
C LYS A 16 12.75 2.07 -4.92
N THR A 17 12.44 1.28 -5.94
CA THR A 17 13.01 -0.06 -6.14
C THR A 17 14.55 -0.02 -6.24
N ALA A 18 15.10 0.77 -7.14
CA ALA A 18 16.57 0.83 -7.31
C ALA A 18 17.27 1.37 -6.05
N LEU A 19 16.70 2.42 -5.42
CA LEU A 19 17.28 3.01 -4.22
C LEU A 19 17.20 2.07 -3.03
N SER A 20 16.12 1.29 -2.87
CA SER A 20 15.96 0.33 -1.77
C SER A 20 16.98 -0.80 -1.82
N ILE A 21 17.33 -1.28 -3.00
CA ILE A 21 18.35 -2.33 -3.18
C ILE A 21 19.72 -1.81 -2.75
N ASN A 22 20.11 -0.61 -3.21
CA ASN A 22 21.38 0.01 -2.83
C ASN A 22 21.43 0.29 -1.32
N LEU A 23 20.33 0.77 -0.76
CA LEU A 23 20.22 0.99 0.68
C LEU A 23 20.35 -0.33 1.46
N ALA A 24 19.65 -1.39 1.04
CA ALA A 24 19.71 -2.69 1.69
C ALA A 24 21.12 -3.26 1.70
N LYS A 25 21.85 -3.17 0.58
CA LYS A 25 23.27 -3.58 0.52
C LYS A 25 24.14 -2.78 1.46
N ALA A 26 23.94 -1.46 1.56
CA ALA A 26 24.75 -0.58 2.37
C ALA A 26 24.56 -0.77 3.89
N VAL A 27 23.35 -1.18 4.32
CA VAL A 27 23.02 -1.35 5.75
C VAL A 27 22.96 -2.82 6.20
N ASN A 28 23.33 -3.78 5.36
CA ASN A 28 23.11 -5.21 5.59
C ASN A 28 21.64 -5.52 5.91
N GLY A 29 20.73 -4.94 5.14
CA GLY A 29 19.29 -5.06 5.32
C GLY A 29 18.63 -5.99 4.32
N GLU A 30 17.36 -6.31 4.56
CA GLU A 30 16.49 -7.05 3.66
C GLU A 30 15.16 -6.34 3.51
N ILE A 31 14.52 -6.51 2.36
CA ILE A 31 13.35 -5.72 1.95
C ILE A 31 12.06 -6.49 2.23
N ILE A 32 11.09 -5.79 2.81
CA ILE A 32 9.71 -6.25 2.96
C ILE A 32 8.83 -5.31 2.12
N SER A 33 8.15 -5.85 1.11
CA SER A 33 7.27 -5.07 0.25
C SER A 33 6.00 -4.65 0.99
N ALA A 34 5.80 -3.33 1.13
CA ALA A 34 4.56 -2.73 1.64
C ALA A 34 3.69 -2.24 0.46
N ASP A 35 3.48 -3.13 -0.50
CA ASP A 35 2.59 -2.94 -1.64
C ASP A 35 1.44 -3.95 -1.59
N SER A 36 0.21 -3.49 -1.79
CA SER A 36 -0.98 -4.34 -1.66
C SER A 36 -1.21 -5.26 -2.86
N MET A 37 -0.47 -5.09 -3.94
CA MET A 37 -0.68 -5.83 -5.18
C MET A 37 0.49 -6.73 -5.58
N GLN A 38 1.73 -6.37 -5.24
CA GLN A 38 2.92 -7.15 -5.58
C GLN A 38 3.01 -8.51 -4.88
N ILE A 39 2.20 -8.73 -3.85
CA ILE A 39 2.11 -10.00 -3.12
C ILE A 39 1.56 -11.14 -3.99
N TYR A 40 0.72 -10.84 -4.99
CA TYR A 40 0.05 -11.84 -5.78
C TYR A 40 0.95 -12.44 -6.86
N LYS A 41 0.97 -13.77 -6.97
CA LYS A 41 1.60 -14.49 -8.07
C LYS A 41 0.97 -14.10 -9.40
N GLU A 42 1.72 -14.26 -10.49
CA GLU A 42 1.25 -14.04 -11.87
C GLU A 42 0.79 -12.61 -12.21
N MET A 43 0.72 -11.73 -11.24
CA MET A 43 0.43 -10.30 -11.42
C MET A 43 1.76 -9.53 -11.43
N ASN A 44 2.49 -9.58 -12.55
CA ASN A 44 3.87 -9.10 -12.63
C ASN A 44 3.95 -7.74 -13.32
N ILE A 45 3.37 -7.62 -14.50
CA ILE A 45 3.46 -6.43 -15.34
C ILE A 45 2.63 -5.30 -14.75
N GLY A 46 1.33 -5.53 -14.51
CA GLY A 46 0.42 -4.50 -14.01
C GLY A 46 0.76 -3.98 -12.62
N THR A 47 1.44 -4.77 -11.78
CA THR A 47 1.92 -4.34 -10.46
C THR A 47 3.32 -3.74 -10.48
N ALA A 48 4.02 -3.77 -11.62
CA ALA A 48 5.45 -3.49 -11.72
C ALA A 48 6.25 -4.25 -10.66
N LYS A 49 5.97 -5.56 -10.54
CA LYS A 49 6.65 -6.44 -9.59
C LYS A 49 8.13 -6.52 -9.93
N ILE A 50 8.97 -6.45 -8.89
CA ILE A 50 10.41 -6.63 -9.06
C ILE A 50 10.73 -8.06 -9.50
N LEU A 51 11.56 -8.18 -10.52
CA LEU A 51 12.02 -9.47 -11.04
C LEU A 51 13.21 -9.99 -10.22
N PRO A 52 13.44 -11.32 -10.15
CA PRO A 52 14.54 -11.89 -9.39
C PRO A 52 15.92 -11.33 -9.76
N GLU A 53 16.17 -11.08 -11.05
CA GLU A 53 17.41 -10.47 -11.54
C GLU A 53 17.58 -9.01 -11.10
N GLU A 54 16.49 -8.28 -10.94
CA GLU A 54 16.50 -6.89 -10.45
C GLU A 54 16.79 -6.81 -8.95
N MET A 55 16.50 -7.88 -8.18
CA MET A 55 16.73 -7.94 -6.73
C MET A 55 18.23 -7.92 -6.38
N GLN A 56 19.11 -8.24 -7.30
CA GLN A 56 20.57 -8.18 -7.17
C GLN A 56 21.09 -8.90 -5.91
N GLY A 57 20.49 -10.02 -5.54
CA GLY A 57 20.85 -10.83 -4.37
C GLY A 57 20.32 -10.30 -3.03
N VAL A 58 19.54 -9.23 -3.01
CA VAL A 58 18.86 -8.74 -1.80
C VAL A 58 17.53 -9.52 -1.63
N PRO A 59 17.33 -10.21 -0.49
CA PRO A 59 16.06 -10.89 -0.22
C PRO A 59 14.89 -9.90 -0.15
N HIS A 60 13.78 -10.28 -0.81
CA HIS A 60 12.52 -9.54 -0.79
C HIS A 60 11.41 -10.44 -0.26
N PHE A 61 10.70 -9.97 0.76
CA PHE A 61 9.55 -10.63 1.37
C PHE A 61 8.25 -9.97 0.90
N LEU A 62 7.18 -10.72 0.91
CA LEU A 62 5.84 -10.29 0.50
C LEU A 62 5.77 -9.87 -0.98
N VAL A 63 6.45 -10.64 -1.83
CA VAL A 63 6.47 -10.47 -3.28
C VAL A 63 6.13 -11.80 -3.94
N GLY A 64 5.01 -11.89 -4.64
CA GLY A 64 4.62 -13.08 -5.39
C GLY A 64 4.38 -14.33 -4.53
N GLU A 65 3.82 -14.18 -3.33
CA GLU A 65 3.60 -15.30 -2.40
C GLU A 65 2.20 -15.90 -2.48
N LEU A 66 1.17 -15.08 -2.72
CA LEU A 66 -0.23 -15.49 -2.69
C LEU A 66 -0.80 -15.67 -4.10
N ASN A 67 -1.77 -16.58 -4.23
CA ASN A 67 -2.55 -16.67 -5.46
C ASN A 67 -3.55 -15.49 -5.55
N PRO A 68 -4.00 -15.10 -6.75
CA PRO A 68 -4.89 -13.96 -6.92
C PRO A 68 -6.25 -14.06 -6.20
N ASP A 69 -6.71 -15.26 -5.87
CA ASP A 69 -7.95 -15.54 -5.15
C ASP A 69 -7.78 -15.62 -3.62
N GLU A 70 -6.54 -15.58 -3.13
CA GLU A 70 -6.28 -15.57 -1.69
C GLU A 70 -6.50 -14.17 -1.11
N GLU A 71 -7.08 -14.12 0.08
CA GLU A 71 -7.36 -12.86 0.76
C GLU A 71 -6.07 -12.18 1.23
N PHE A 72 -5.89 -10.93 0.87
CA PHE A 72 -4.81 -10.09 1.37
C PHE A 72 -5.34 -8.71 1.80
N ASN A 73 -5.30 -8.48 3.09
CA ASN A 73 -5.72 -7.24 3.73
C ASN A 73 -4.64 -6.74 4.69
N VAL A 74 -4.89 -5.61 5.36
CA VAL A 74 -3.91 -4.99 6.27
C VAL A 74 -3.54 -5.89 7.45
N THR A 75 -4.46 -6.70 7.96
CA THR A 75 -4.23 -7.62 9.07
C THR A 75 -3.30 -8.75 8.66
N VAL A 76 -3.55 -9.36 7.49
CA VAL A 76 -2.69 -10.40 6.91
C VAL A 76 -1.31 -9.82 6.59
N PHE A 77 -1.25 -8.61 6.01
CA PHE A 77 0.02 -7.93 5.76
C PHE A 77 0.80 -7.71 7.05
N GLN A 78 0.19 -7.14 8.08
CA GLN A 78 0.87 -6.86 9.36
C GLN A 78 1.45 -8.13 9.97
N LYS A 79 0.68 -9.22 10.00
CA LYS A 79 1.14 -10.51 10.51
C LYS A 79 2.36 -11.02 9.73
N LYS A 80 2.24 -11.13 8.40
CA LYS A 80 3.33 -11.61 7.54
C LYS A 80 4.56 -10.70 7.60
N ALA A 81 4.37 -9.38 7.66
CA ALA A 81 5.48 -8.43 7.77
C ALA A 81 6.22 -8.60 9.10
N LYS A 82 5.53 -8.78 10.23
CA LYS A 82 6.14 -9.05 11.53
C LYS A 82 6.89 -10.38 11.56
N GLU A 83 6.34 -11.43 10.94
CA GLU A 83 7.02 -12.72 10.78
C GLU A 83 8.32 -12.56 9.99
N ALA A 84 8.29 -11.86 8.85
CA ALA A 84 9.49 -11.55 8.06
C ALA A 84 10.50 -10.70 8.86
N MET A 85 10.03 -9.68 9.59
CA MET A 85 10.90 -8.87 10.45
C MET A 85 11.59 -9.72 11.52
N ALA A 86 10.88 -10.63 12.17
CA ALA A 86 11.45 -11.52 13.19
C ALA A 86 12.55 -12.43 12.60
N ASP A 87 12.31 -12.99 11.40
CA ASP A 87 13.30 -13.77 10.67
C ASP A 87 14.54 -12.93 10.31
N ILE A 88 14.36 -11.72 9.78
CA ILE A 88 15.45 -10.80 9.45
C ILE A 88 16.28 -10.45 10.70
N TYR A 89 15.62 -10.12 11.82
CA TYR A 89 16.32 -9.82 13.08
C TYR A 89 17.08 -11.04 13.61
N SER A 90 16.54 -12.26 13.50
CA SER A 90 17.21 -13.49 13.95
C SER A 90 18.55 -13.72 13.26
N ARG A 91 18.69 -13.22 12.04
CA ARG A 91 19.93 -13.26 11.24
C ARG A 91 20.82 -12.02 11.43
N GLY A 92 20.51 -11.15 12.39
CA GLY A 92 21.29 -9.94 12.68
C GLY A 92 21.21 -8.87 11.59
N LYS A 93 20.17 -8.88 10.76
CA LYS A 93 19.97 -7.94 9.66
C LYS A 93 18.91 -6.89 10.00
N ILE A 94 18.80 -5.88 9.15
CA ILE A 94 17.86 -4.76 9.34
C ILE A 94 16.70 -4.89 8.36
N PRO A 95 15.43 -4.97 8.83
CA PRO A 95 14.28 -4.93 7.94
C PRO A 95 14.08 -3.54 7.35
N ILE A 96 13.77 -3.50 6.06
CA ILE A 96 13.46 -2.29 5.32
C ILE A 96 12.06 -2.45 4.73
N LEU A 97 11.08 -1.71 5.24
CA LEU A 97 9.74 -1.64 4.64
C LEU A 97 9.78 -0.73 3.42
N VAL A 98 9.48 -1.28 2.25
CA VAL A 98 9.52 -0.54 0.98
C VAL A 98 8.17 -0.64 0.29
N GLY A 99 7.51 0.49 0.05
CA GLY A 99 6.22 0.45 -0.65
C GLY A 99 5.49 1.79 -0.74
N GLY A 100 4.28 1.73 -1.23
CA GLY A 100 3.42 2.91 -1.42
C GLY A 100 2.10 2.84 -0.65
N THR A 101 1.82 1.75 0.07
CA THR A 101 0.58 1.55 0.82
C THR A 101 0.76 2.06 2.26
N GLY A 102 0.52 3.35 2.46
CA GLY A 102 0.82 4.02 3.73
C GLY A 102 0.15 3.38 4.95
N PHE A 103 -1.10 2.93 4.82
CA PHE A 103 -1.81 2.26 5.92
C PHE A 103 -1.16 0.91 6.32
N TYR A 104 -0.58 0.19 5.37
CA TYR A 104 0.18 -1.03 5.65
C TYR A 104 1.44 -0.70 6.47
N ILE A 105 2.18 0.32 6.04
CA ILE A 105 3.36 0.80 6.78
C ILE A 105 2.96 1.21 8.20
N GLN A 106 1.89 1.99 8.35
CA GLN A 106 1.39 2.48 9.62
C GLN A 106 1.00 1.34 10.56
N SER A 107 0.35 0.29 10.03
CA SER A 107 -0.08 -0.87 10.80
C SER A 107 1.09 -1.60 11.50
N VAL A 108 2.23 -1.72 10.83
CA VAL A 108 3.46 -2.31 11.39
C VAL A 108 4.17 -1.31 12.29
N LEU A 109 4.34 -0.06 11.82
CA LEU A 109 5.13 0.96 12.52
C LEU A 109 4.60 1.28 13.91
N TYR A 110 3.28 1.34 14.08
CA TYR A 110 2.62 1.67 15.35
C TYR A 110 1.99 0.46 16.03
N ASP A 111 2.19 -0.73 15.48
CA ASP A 111 1.61 -1.97 15.99
C ASP A 111 0.10 -1.86 16.21
N ILE A 112 -0.61 -1.41 15.17
CA ILE A 112 -2.05 -1.17 15.22
C ILE A 112 -2.77 -2.48 15.53
N SER A 113 -3.68 -2.45 16.51
CA SER A 113 -4.53 -3.57 16.84
C SER A 113 -5.73 -3.63 15.91
N PHE A 114 -5.94 -4.77 15.28
CA PHE A 114 -7.11 -5.01 14.43
C PHE A 114 -8.06 -5.98 15.14
N THR A 115 -9.34 -5.65 15.18
CA THR A 115 -10.38 -6.58 15.61
C THR A 115 -10.48 -7.69 14.58
N GLU A 116 -10.34 -8.94 15.01
CA GLU A 116 -10.56 -10.10 14.14
C GLU A 116 -11.99 -10.07 13.60
N SER A 117 -12.12 -10.17 12.30
CA SER A 117 -13.43 -10.22 11.63
C SER A 117 -14.02 -11.62 11.79
N GLY A 118 -14.59 -11.90 12.97
CA GLY A 118 -15.37 -13.11 13.18
C GLY A 118 -16.78 -12.95 12.58
N GLN A 119 -17.21 -13.89 11.73
CA GLN A 119 -18.62 -14.14 11.30
C GLN A 119 -19.48 -12.89 10.93
N THR A 120 -18.96 -11.92 10.19
CA THR A 120 -19.68 -10.67 9.91
C THR A 120 -20.20 -10.51 8.49
N ASP A 121 -19.98 -11.50 7.62
CA ASP A 121 -20.40 -11.38 6.22
C ASP A 121 -21.91 -11.12 6.08
N ALA A 122 -22.75 -11.76 6.88
CA ALA A 122 -24.20 -11.55 6.82
C ALA A 122 -24.62 -10.13 7.27
N TYR A 123 -24.00 -9.58 8.32
CA TYR A 123 -24.32 -8.22 8.78
C TYR A 123 -23.79 -7.19 7.77
N ARG A 124 -22.59 -7.37 7.29
CA ARG A 124 -21.99 -6.52 6.22
C ARG A 124 -22.86 -6.52 4.98
N GLU A 125 -23.28 -7.69 4.52
CA GLU A 125 -24.14 -7.83 3.36
C GLU A 125 -25.50 -7.12 3.56
N SER A 126 -26.11 -7.27 4.74
CA SER A 126 -27.34 -6.56 5.09
C SER A 126 -27.17 -5.03 5.04
N LEU A 127 -25.99 -4.51 5.42
CA LEU A 127 -25.70 -3.08 5.33
C LEU A 127 -25.50 -2.61 3.87
N TYR A 128 -24.91 -3.45 3.01
CA TYR A 128 -24.82 -3.14 1.58
C TYR A 128 -26.20 -3.14 0.92
N GLN A 129 -27.05 -4.11 1.22
CA GLN A 129 -28.44 -4.16 0.76
C GLN A 129 -29.20 -2.92 1.22
N LEU A 130 -29.06 -2.55 2.50
CA LEU A 130 -29.70 -1.37 3.06
C LEU A 130 -29.23 -0.07 2.38
N ALA A 131 -27.94 0.02 2.04
CA ALA A 131 -27.39 1.15 1.29
C ALA A 131 -27.94 1.21 -0.15
N ALA A 132 -28.12 0.05 -0.78
CA ALA A 132 -28.71 -0.03 -2.12
C ALA A 132 -30.21 0.35 -2.13
N GLU A 133 -30.98 -0.04 -1.11
CA GLU A 133 -32.41 0.21 -1.00
C GLU A 133 -32.75 1.64 -0.56
N LYS A 134 -32.03 2.14 0.48
CA LYS A 134 -32.36 3.42 1.16
C LYS A 134 -31.37 4.55 0.89
N GLY A 135 -30.28 4.23 0.21
CA GLY A 135 -29.23 5.20 -0.14
C GLY A 135 -28.15 5.37 0.94
N ALA A 136 -27.03 5.97 0.52
CA ALA A 136 -25.86 6.20 1.34
C ALA A 136 -26.12 7.12 2.54
N GLU A 137 -26.94 8.15 2.36
CA GLU A 137 -27.32 9.10 3.41
C GLU A 137 -28.06 8.44 4.58
N TYR A 138 -28.95 7.49 4.28
CA TYR A 138 -29.65 6.73 5.33
C TYR A 138 -28.68 5.92 6.19
N LEU A 139 -27.71 5.25 5.54
CA LEU A 139 -26.72 4.48 6.27
C LEU A 139 -25.80 5.38 7.11
N HIS A 140 -25.44 6.54 6.57
CA HIS A 140 -24.64 7.53 7.28
C HIS A 140 -25.40 8.13 8.49
N ALA A 141 -26.72 8.36 8.37
CA ALA A 141 -27.55 8.79 9.49
C ALA A 141 -27.58 7.75 10.63
N ARG A 142 -27.54 6.45 10.32
CA ARG A 142 -27.38 5.39 11.32
C ARG A 142 -26.00 5.47 12.02
N LEU A 143 -24.94 5.71 11.27
CA LEU A 143 -23.61 5.91 11.86
C LEU A 143 -23.60 7.15 12.78
N MET A 144 -24.28 8.23 12.39
CA MET A 144 -24.39 9.45 13.23
C MET A 144 -25.01 9.16 14.61
N GLN A 145 -25.94 8.22 14.70
CA GLN A 145 -26.57 7.83 15.98
C GLN A 145 -25.64 7.00 16.86
N VAL A 146 -24.76 6.19 16.25
CA VAL A 146 -23.89 5.26 16.96
C VAL A 146 -22.55 5.90 17.30
N ASP A 147 -21.95 6.58 16.31
CA ASP A 147 -20.63 7.19 16.39
C ASP A 147 -20.63 8.52 15.60
N SER A 148 -21.02 9.60 16.26
CA SER A 148 -21.14 10.91 15.66
C SER A 148 -19.78 11.47 15.19
N ALA A 149 -18.69 11.14 15.87
CA ALA A 149 -17.35 11.57 15.51
C ALA A 149 -16.88 10.89 14.21
N ALA A 150 -17.09 9.57 14.10
CA ALA A 150 -16.83 8.84 12.86
C ALA A 150 -17.69 9.36 11.70
N ALA A 151 -18.99 9.64 11.94
CA ALA A 151 -19.86 10.16 10.91
C ALA A 151 -19.43 11.55 10.41
N GLN A 152 -18.93 12.44 11.27
CA GLN A 152 -18.38 13.73 10.86
C GLN A 152 -17.09 13.58 10.03
N ALA A 153 -16.28 12.56 10.31
CA ALA A 153 -15.03 12.31 9.60
C ALA A 153 -15.19 11.54 8.29
N ILE A 154 -16.31 10.83 8.10
CA ILE A 154 -16.57 9.95 6.95
C ILE A 154 -17.66 10.57 6.07
N HIS A 155 -17.34 10.87 4.82
CA HIS A 155 -18.34 11.38 3.87
C HIS A 155 -19.40 10.29 3.58
N PRO A 156 -20.73 10.63 3.51
CA PRO A 156 -21.82 9.66 3.26
C PRO A 156 -21.59 8.74 2.06
N ASN A 157 -21.06 9.27 0.96
CA ASN A 157 -20.77 8.49 -0.25
C ASN A 157 -19.62 7.49 -0.06
N ASN A 158 -18.90 7.52 1.07
CA ASN A 158 -17.91 6.50 1.38
C ASN A 158 -18.57 5.31 2.11
N VAL A 159 -19.53 4.68 1.44
CA VAL A 159 -20.36 3.58 1.97
C VAL A 159 -19.50 2.49 2.61
N LYS A 160 -18.38 2.12 2.00
CA LYS A 160 -17.46 1.10 2.57
C LYS A 160 -16.94 1.48 3.96
N ARG A 161 -16.58 2.75 4.18
CA ARG A 161 -16.10 3.21 5.50
C ARG A 161 -17.24 3.35 6.49
N VAL A 162 -18.42 3.78 6.05
CA VAL A 162 -19.61 3.84 6.90
C VAL A 162 -19.98 2.43 7.39
N ILE A 163 -20.01 1.45 6.48
CA ILE A 163 -20.26 0.05 6.82
C ILE A 163 -19.22 -0.45 7.82
N ARG A 164 -17.93 -0.22 7.57
CA ARG A 164 -16.88 -0.67 8.49
C ARG A 164 -17.04 -0.11 9.91
N ALA A 165 -17.44 1.14 10.04
CA ALA A 165 -17.68 1.76 11.34
C ALA A 165 -18.89 1.14 12.06
N LEU A 166 -19.98 0.88 11.35
CA LEU A 166 -21.16 0.20 11.90
C LEU A 166 -20.87 -1.26 12.28
N GLU A 167 -20.09 -1.97 11.47
CA GLU A 167 -19.65 -3.33 11.78
C GLU A 167 -18.79 -3.38 13.05
N TYR A 168 -17.83 -2.46 13.16
CA TYR A 168 -16.97 -2.38 14.33
C TYR A 168 -17.80 -2.23 15.61
N PHE A 169 -18.75 -1.30 15.60
CA PHE A 169 -19.65 -1.12 16.73
C PHE A 169 -20.53 -2.36 17.00
N HIS A 170 -21.04 -3.00 15.94
CA HIS A 170 -21.84 -4.21 16.08
C HIS A 170 -21.06 -5.38 16.72
N GLN A 171 -19.77 -5.50 16.40
CA GLN A 171 -18.91 -6.57 16.90
C GLN A 171 -18.41 -6.33 18.31
N THR A 172 -18.02 -5.09 18.61
CA THR A 172 -17.28 -4.76 19.84
C THR A 172 -18.13 -4.05 20.89
N GLY A 173 -19.21 -3.39 20.47
CA GLY A 173 -19.94 -2.44 21.29
C GLY A 173 -19.22 -1.09 21.48
N GLU A 174 -18.03 -0.91 20.89
CA GLU A 174 -17.18 0.28 21.01
C GLU A 174 -17.27 1.14 19.76
N ARG A 175 -16.99 2.43 19.89
CA ARG A 175 -16.95 3.35 18.74
C ARG A 175 -15.62 3.26 18.00
N ILE A 176 -15.68 3.18 16.67
CA ILE A 176 -14.46 3.13 15.86
C ILE A 176 -13.65 4.45 15.97
N SER A 177 -14.31 5.58 16.23
CA SER A 177 -13.62 6.85 16.46
C SER A 177 -12.72 6.82 17.69
N GLU A 178 -13.20 6.26 18.81
CA GLU A 178 -12.45 6.10 20.05
C GLU A 178 -11.26 5.17 19.84
N HIS A 179 -11.48 4.01 19.25
CA HIS A 179 -10.42 3.08 18.90
C HIS A 179 -9.35 3.73 17.99
N ASN A 180 -9.76 4.49 16.98
CA ASN A 180 -8.81 5.19 16.09
C ASN A 180 -7.99 6.26 16.82
N GLU A 181 -8.57 6.97 17.80
CA GLU A 181 -7.86 7.94 18.64
C GLU A 181 -6.81 7.23 19.52
N GLU A 182 -7.17 6.12 20.15
CA GLU A 182 -6.24 5.31 20.94
C GLU A 182 -5.08 4.78 20.09
N GLU A 183 -5.37 4.23 18.91
CA GLU A 183 -4.35 3.76 17.98
C GLU A 183 -3.45 4.90 17.47
N ALA A 184 -4.01 6.10 17.22
CA ALA A 184 -3.25 7.27 16.80
C ALA A 184 -2.34 7.86 17.89
N ALA A 185 -2.62 7.56 19.17
CA ALA A 185 -1.80 7.95 20.31
C ALA A 185 -0.62 7.01 20.56
N LYS A 186 -0.60 5.82 19.96
CA LYS A 186 0.49 4.86 20.12
C LYS A 186 1.82 5.39 19.62
N THR A 187 2.87 5.05 20.35
CA THR A 187 4.26 5.30 19.93
C THR A 187 4.83 4.04 19.30
N SER A 188 5.69 4.20 18.30
CA SER A 188 6.31 3.05 17.65
C SER A 188 7.15 2.20 18.63
N PRO A 189 7.03 0.87 18.59
CA PRO A 189 7.90 -0.04 19.33
C PRO A 189 9.31 -0.15 18.74
N TYR A 190 9.57 0.46 17.57
CA TYR A 190 10.84 0.38 16.85
C TYR A 190 11.69 1.64 17.04
N ASN A 191 13.03 1.48 16.92
CA ASN A 191 13.93 2.58 16.60
C ASN A 191 13.94 2.73 15.08
N TYR A 192 13.18 3.68 14.55
CA TYR A 192 12.96 3.76 13.12
C TYR A 192 13.43 5.08 12.50
N ILE A 193 13.64 5.02 11.19
CA ILE A 193 13.75 6.19 10.33
C ILE A 193 12.81 6.03 9.15
N TYR A 194 12.08 7.10 8.79
CA TYR A 194 11.03 7.05 7.79
C TYR A 194 11.32 8.04 6.66
N PHE A 195 11.78 7.51 5.52
CA PHE A 195 12.06 8.28 4.32
C PHE A 195 10.88 8.29 3.35
N VAL A 196 10.53 9.47 2.86
CA VAL A 196 9.51 9.67 1.83
C VAL A 196 10.16 10.27 0.59
N LEU A 197 10.36 9.45 -0.45
CA LEU A 197 10.88 9.93 -1.72
C LEU A 197 9.85 10.79 -2.42
N ASN A 198 10.30 11.87 -3.04
CA ASN A 198 9.46 12.75 -3.83
C ASN A 198 10.24 13.31 -5.03
N ASN A 199 9.52 13.79 -6.04
CA ASN A 199 10.08 14.47 -7.19
C ASN A 199 9.07 15.50 -7.71
N ASP A 200 9.48 16.33 -8.61
CA ASP A 200 8.59 17.27 -9.30
C ASP A 200 7.41 16.55 -9.93
N ARG A 201 6.24 17.15 -9.77
CA ARG A 201 4.98 16.54 -10.24
C ARG A 201 4.99 16.23 -11.74
N ALA A 202 5.58 17.12 -12.56
CA ALA A 202 5.69 16.93 -13.99
C ALA A 202 6.53 15.70 -14.33
N ILE A 203 7.68 15.53 -13.64
CA ILE A 203 8.57 14.39 -13.80
C ILE A 203 7.88 13.09 -13.36
N LEU A 204 7.17 13.10 -12.24
CA LEU A 204 6.43 11.93 -11.77
C LEU A 204 5.35 11.52 -12.77
N TYR A 205 4.62 12.46 -13.34
CA TYR A 205 3.54 12.19 -14.28
C TYR A 205 4.09 11.65 -15.61
N ASP A 206 5.15 12.22 -16.13
CA ASP A 206 5.85 11.69 -17.33
C ASP A 206 6.34 10.25 -17.09
N ARG A 207 6.96 9.98 -15.95
CA ARG A 207 7.42 8.63 -15.59
C ARG A 207 6.25 7.63 -15.44
N ILE A 208 5.11 8.07 -14.90
CA ILE A 208 3.91 7.25 -14.79
C ILE A 208 3.39 6.91 -16.19
N ASP A 209 3.26 7.91 -17.06
CA ASP A 209 2.70 7.71 -18.39
C ASP A 209 3.60 6.77 -19.22
N LYS A 210 4.92 6.98 -19.20
CA LYS A 210 5.90 6.08 -19.84
C LYS A 210 5.87 4.66 -19.29
N ARG A 211 5.73 4.51 -17.97
CA ARG A 211 5.60 3.19 -17.33
C ARG A 211 4.36 2.46 -17.79
N VAL A 212 3.22 3.14 -17.88
CA VAL A 212 1.99 2.53 -18.38
C VAL A 212 2.15 2.10 -19.84
N ASP A 213 2.76 2.92 -20.70
CA ASP A 213 3.05 2.52 -22.07
C ASP A 213 3.93 1.25 -22.11
N ALA A 214 5.01 1.24 -21.35
CA ALA A 214 5.90 0.08 -21.24
C ALA A 214 5.18 -1.18 -20.71
N MET A 215 4.19 -1.05 -19.82
CA MET A 215 3.38 -2.19 -19.37
C MET A 215 2.54 -2.77 -20.51
N PHE A 216 1.95 -1.93 -21.37
CA PHE A 216 1.23 -2.42 -22.56
C PHE A 216 2.17 -3.12 -23.53
N ASP A 217 3.36 -2.53 -23.78
CA ASP A 217 4.36 -3.11 -24.67
C ASP A 217 4.95 -4.42 -24.14
N ALA A 218 4.96 -4.60 -22.81
CA ALA A 218 5.41 -5.81 -22.14
C ALA A 218 4.34 -6.91 -22.04
N GLY A 219 3.10 -6.68 -22.50
CA GLY A 219 2.06 -7.70 -22.51
C GLY A 219 1.08 -7.62 -21.32
N LEU A 220 0.75 -6.43 -20.83
CA LEU A 220 -0.26 -6.25 -19.77
C LEU A 220 -1.61 -6.86 -20.14
N VAL A 221 -2.03 -6.72 -21.40
CA VAL A 221 -3.31 -7.25 -21.88
C VAL A 221 -3.30 -8.79 -21.84
N GLU A 222 -2.22 -9.38 -22.27
CA GLU A 222 -2.00 -10.83 -22.27
C GLU A 222 -1.95 -11.38 -20.84
N GLU A 223 -1.29 -10.68 -19.90
CA GLU A 223 -1.25 -11.06 -18.49
C GLU A 223 -2.68 -11.09 -17.90
N VAL A 224 -3.48 -10.06 -18.13
CA VAL A 224 -4.86 -10.01 -17.60
C VAL A 224 -5.77 -11.03 -18.30
N THR A 225 -5.59 -11.24 -19.60
CA THR A 225 -6.33 -12.27 -20.35
C THR A 225 -6.03 -13.66 -19.79
N ALA A 226 -4.77 -13.98 -19.55
CA ALA A 226 -4.37 -15.26 -18.97
C ALA A 226 -4.95 -15.49 -17.56
N LEU A 227 -5.03 -14.43 -16.71
CA LEU A 227 -5.67 -14.51 -15.41
C LEU A 227 -7.18 -14.75 -15.53
N ARG A 228 -7.85 -14.09 -16.48
CA ARG A 228 -9.27 -14.30 -16.78
C ARG A 228 -9.54 -15.72 -17.25
N ASP A 229 -8.72 -16.24 -18.15
CA ASP A 229 -8.85 -17.60 -18.73
C ASP A 229 -8.64 -18.70 -17.67
N LYS A 230 -7.88 -18.38 -16.60
CA LYS A 230 -7.74 -19.23 -15.41
C LYS A 230 -8.96 -19.17 -14.47
N GLY A 231 -9.95 -18.33 -14.75
CA GLY A 231 -11.18 -18.22 -13.99
C GLY A 231 -11.12 -17.20 -12.81
N TYR A 232 -10.08 -16.39 -12.68
CA TYR A 232 -10.05 -15.35 -11.68
C TYR A 232 -11.09 -14.28 -12.01
N SER A 233 -12.07 -14.10 -11.11
CA SER A 233 -13.17 -13.15 -11.30
C SER A 233 -12.69 -11.70 -11.18
N ARG A 234 -13.25 -10.82 -12.02
CA ARG A 234 -13.00 -9.36 -11.90
C ARG A 234 -13.37 -8.78 -10.53
N ASN A 235 -14.20 -9.48 -9.74
CA ASN A 235 -14.63 -9.04 -8.42
C ASN A 235 -13.60 -9.32 -7.31
N LEU A 236 -12.58 -10.11 -7.57
CA LEU A 236 -11.50 -10.36 -6.62
C LEU A 236 -10.77 -9.06 -6.26
N VAL A 237 -10.34 -8.93 -5.01
CA VAL A 237 -9.60 -7.75 -4.53
C VAL A 237 -8.34 -7.51 -5.37
N SER A 238 -7.63 -8.56 -5.73
CA SER A 238 -6.46 -8.54 -6.61
C SER A 238 -6.78 -7.92 -7.98
N MET A 239 -7.93 -8.26 -8.57
CA MET A 239 -8.35 -7.76 -9.88
C MET A 239 -8.88 -6.33 -9.85
N GLN A 240 -9.04 -5.73 -8.66
CA GLN A 240 -9.40 -4.31 -8.51
C GLN A 240 -8.18 -3.36 -8.58
N GLY A 241 -6.97 -3.90 -8.72
CA GLY A 241 -5.76 -3.11 -8.95
C GLY A 241 -5.83 -2.27 -10.22
N ILE A 242 -5.18 -1.10 -10.21
CA ILE A 242 -5.04 -0.25 -11.42
C ILE A 242 -4.26 -1.04 -12.47
N GLY A 243 -4.75 -1.02 -13.68
CA GLY A 243 -4.27 -1.83 -14.80
C GLY A 243 -5.19 -3.05 -15.02
N TYR A 244 -5.44 -3.83 -13.97
CA TYR A 244 -6.24 -5.07 -14.08
C TYR A 244 -7.72 -4.78 -14.31
N LYS A 245 -8.37 -4.00 -13.45
CA LYS A 245 -9.80 -3.69 -13.58
C LYS A 245 -10.14 -2.99 -14.89
N GLU A 246 -9.24 -2.14 -15.40
CA GLU A 246 -9.45 -1.43 -16.65
C GLU A 246 -9.31 -2.36 -17.85
N ILE A 247 -8.34 -3.28 -17.84
CA ILE A 247 -8.22 -4.29 -18.91
C ILE A 247 -9.40 -5.27 -18.86
N TYR A 248 -9.84 -5.72 -17.66
CA TYR A 248 -11.06 -6.52 -17.55
C TYR A 248 -12.27 -5.85 -18.18
N ALA A 249 -12.50 -4.56 -17.91
CA ALA A 249 -13.60 -3.79 -18.50
C ALA A 249 -13.47 -3.70 -20.04
N CYS A 250 -12.24 -3.57 -20.56
CA CYS A 250 -11.99 -3.60 -21.99
C CYS A 250 -12.29 -4.99 -22.59
N LEU A 251 -11.86 -6.07 -21.94
CA LEU A 251 -12.13 -7.46 -22.37
C LEU A 251 -13.64 -7.80 -22.31
N ASP A 252 -14.40 -7.13 -21.43
CA ASP A 252 -15.84 -7.25 -21.33
C ASP A 252 -16.58 -6.36 -22.35
N GLY A 253 -15.85 -5.57 -23.17
CA GLY A 253 -16.41 -4.73 -24.23
C GLY A 253 -16.98 -3.40 -23.77
N GLU A 254 -16.68 -2.94 -22.53
CA GLU A 254 -17.14 -1.65 -22.02
C GLU A 254 -16.50 -0.46 -22.75
N TYR A 255 -15.26 -0.63 -23.23
CA TYR A 255 -14.50 0.34 -24.02
C TYR A 255 -13.28 -0.32 -24.69
N ASP A 256 -12.59 0.40 -25.58
CA ASP A 256 -11.40 -0.07 -26.29
C ASP A 256 -10.10 0.04 -25.49
N LEU A 257 -9.01 -0.51 -26.04
CA LEU A 257 -7.69 -0.50 -25.39
C LEU A 257 -7.10 0.91 -25.24
N ASP A 258 -7.37 1.81 -26.18
CA ASP A 258 -6.86 3.18 -26.10
C ASP A 258 -7.52 3.91 -24.92
N ARG A 259 -8.81 3.67 -24.73
CA ARG A 259 -9.55 4.18 -23.58
C ARG A 259 -9.06 3.57 -22.27
N ALA A 260 -8.79 2.27 -22.23
CA ALA A 260 -8.20 1.58 -21.08
C ALA A 260 -6.85 2.21 -20.69
N ARG A 261 -5.95 2.37 -21.67
CA ARG A 261 -4.63 2.99 -21.50
C ARG A 261 -4.74 4.40 -20.92
N TYR A 262 -5.63 5.21 -21.49
CA TYR A 262 -5.89 6.56 -20.96
C TYR A 262 -6.35 6.55 -19.50
N ILE A 263 -7.31 5.69 -19.16
CA ILE A 263 -7.84 5.57 -17.80
C ILE A 263 -6.75 5.12 -16.82
N ILE A 264 -5.95 4.13 -17.18
CA ILE A 264 -4.86 3.62 -16.35
C ILE A 264 -3.83 4.74 -16.06
N LYS A 265 -3.41 5.50 -17.07
CA LYS A 265 -2.51 6.66 -16.88
C LYS A 265 -3.12 7.68 -15.91
N ARG A 266 -4.36 8.08 -16.15
CA ARG A 266 -5.10 9.05 -15.31
C ARG A 266 -5.19 8.57 -13.86
N ASP A 267 -5.62 7.33 -13.64
CA ASP A 267 -5.90 6.80 -12.32
C ASP A 267 -4.61 6.50 -11.54
N THR A 268 -3.53 6.16 -12.25
CA THR A 268 -2.19 6.03 -11.66
C THR A 268 -1.66 7.40 -11.19
N ARG A 269 -1.86 8.48 -11.96
CA ARG A 269 -1.51 9.84 -11.50
C ARG A 269 -2.36 10.26 -10.29
N HIS A 270 -3.64 9.94 -10.26
CA HIS A 270 -4.50 10.17 -9.10
C HIS A 270 -4.05 9.35 -7.88
N PHE A 271 -3.62 8.12 -8.10
CA PHE A 271 -3.07 7.26 -7.04
C PHE A 271 -1.79 7.86 -6.46
N ALA A 272 -0.84 8.30 -7.29
CA ALA A 272 0.36 8.99 -6.84
C ALA A 272 0.04 10.24 -6.00
N LYS A 273 -0.95 11.05 -6.43
CA LYS A 273 -1.42 12.21 -5.66
C LYS A 273 -1.99 11.79 -4.29
N ARG A 274 -2.77 10.72 -4.22
CA ARG A 274 -3.30 10.20 -2.94
C ARG A 274 -2.19 9.72 -2.01
N GLN A 275 -1.16 9.05 -2.55
CA GLN A 275 0.01 8.62 -1.77
C GLN A 275 0.75 9.82 -1.16
N ILE A 276 1.03 10.86 -1.94
CA ILE A 276 1.67 12.09 -1.42
C ILE A 276 0.80 12.74 -0.35
N THR A 277 -0.52 12.81 -0.54
CA THR A 277 -1.45 13.36 0.45
C THR A 277 -1.44 12.54 1.74
N TRP A 278 -1.32 11.23 1.65
CA TRP A 278 -1.18 10.36 2.80
C TRP A 278 0.11 10.67 3.56
N PHE A 279 1.26 10.62 2.89
CA PHE A 279 2.56 10.81 3.52
C PHE A 279 2.76 12.20 4.13
N LYS A 280 2.05 13.23 3.65
CA LYS A 280 2.04 14.56 4.27
C LYS A 280 1.38 14.61 5.67
N ARG A 281 0.61 13.60 6.03
CA ARG A 281 -0.04 13.47 7.34
C ARG A 281 0.75 12.60 8.31
N GLU A 282 1.74 11.86 7.82
CA GLU A 282 2.59 11.00 8.64
C GLU A 282 3.50 11.83 9.52
N LYS A 283 3.71 11.34 10.75
CA LYS A 283 4.60 11.97 11.73
C LYS A 283 6.03 11.47 11.54
N ASP A 284 7.00 12.28 11.92
CA ASP A 284 8.42 11.93 11.95
C ASP A 284 8.98 11.39 10.62
N VAL A 285 8.50 11.94 9.49
CA VAL A 285 8.97 11.59 8.16
C VAL A 285 10.07 12.53 7.68
N THR A 286 11.04 11.97 6.98
CA THR A 286 12.10 12.72 6.29
C THR A 286 11.81 12.71 4.80
N TRP A 287 11.44 13.88 4.25
CA TRP A 287 11.22 14.04 2.81
C TRP A 287 12.54 14.08 2.08
N MET A 288 12.68 13.23 1.08
CA MET A 288 13.84 13.10 0.22
C MET A 288 13.43 13.52 -1.20
N ASN A 289 13.52 14.83 -1.48
CA ASN A 289 13.15 15.35 -2.80
C ASN A 289 14.35 15.23 -3.75
N TYR A 290 14.17 14.60 -4.88
CA TYR A 290 15.25 14.41 -5.86
C TYR A 290 15.97 15.70 -6.25
N PRO A 291 15.30 16.84 -6.48
CA PRO A 291 15.99 18.10 -6.79
C PRO A 291 17.00 18.56 -5.73
N ASP A 292 16.74 18.26 -4.42
CA ASP A 292 17.64 18.65 -3.32
C ASP A 292 18.96 17.89 -3.35
N TYR A 293 19.06 16.83 -4.14
CA TYR A 293 20.21 15.94 -4.32
C TYR A 293 20.68 15.90 -5.78
N ASN A 294 20.59 17.00 -6.51
CA ASN A 294 20.97 17.08 -7.93
C ASN A 294 20.33 16.00 -8.83
N ASN A 295 19.18 15.45 -8.45
CA ASN A 295 18.55 14.28 -9.06
C ASN A 295 19.43 13.01 -9.03
N SER A 296 20.44 12.95 -8.16
CA SER A 296 21.37 11.86 -8.00
C SER A 296 20.90 10.87 -6.91
N GLN A 297 20.66 9.62 -7.28
CA GLN A 297 20.36 8.57 -6.32
C GLN A 297 21.54 8.28 -5.38
N ALA A 298 22.77 8.45 -5.85
CA ALA A 298 23.96 8.23 -5.05
C ALA A 298 24.07 9.27 -3.91
N GLU A 299 23.93 10.56 -4.23
CA GLU A 299 23.93 11.62 -3.22
C GLU A 299 22.78 11.48 -2.21
N MET A 300 21.60 11.07 -2.69
CA MET A 300 20.45 10.79 -1.83
C MET A 300 20.73 9.62 -0.90
N LEU A 301 21.34 8.53 -1.39
CA LEU A 301 21.72 7.38 -0.59
C LEU A 301 22.77 7.76 0.49
N ASP A 302 23.79 8.54 0.14
CA ASP A 302 24.80 9.01 1.08
C ASP A 302 24.18 9.84 2.22
N ALA A 303 23.26 10.73 1.88
CA ALA A 303 22.49 11.50 2.87
C ALA A 303 21.65 10.59 3.78
N MET A 304 20.95 9.61 3.22
CA MET A 304 20.18 8.63 3.99
C MET A 304 21.07 7.84 4.95
N LEU A 305 22.22 7.36 4.49
CA LEU A 305 23.16 6.60 5.31
C LEU A 305 23.71 7.43 6.49
N LYS A 306 23.96 8.71 6.27
CA LYS A 306 24.35 9.64 7.34
C LYS A 306 23.25 9.74 8.40
N MET A 307 22.01 9.98 8.01
CA MET A 307 20.87 10.09 8.91
C MET A 307 20.61 8.78 9.68
N ILE A 308 20.75 7.63 9.02
CA ILE A 308 20.60 6.29 9.63
C ILE A 308 21.65 6.07 10.74
N LYS A 309 22.90 6.50 10.51
CA LYS A 309 23.97 6.47 11.51
C LYS A 309 23.69 7.39 12.68
N GLU A 310 23.28 8.62 12.41
CA GLU A 310 22.91 9.62 13.44
C GLU A 310 21.75 9.14 14.32
N ARG A 311 20.77 8.40 13.73
CA ARG A 311 19.67 7.79 14.46
C ARG A 311 20.07 6.55 15.27
N GLY A 312 21.30 6.05 15.10
CA GLY A 312 21.81 4.85 15.79
C GLY A 312 21.13 3.55 15.33
N ILE A 313 20.64 3.50 14.10
CA ILE A 313 20.04 2.30 13.49
C ILE A 313 21.15 1.33 13.07
N ILE A 314 22.25 1.85 12.54
CA ILE A 314 23.47 1.08 12.29
C ILE A 314 24.60 1.53 13.21
N LYS A 315 25.46 0.57 13.61
CA LYS A 315 26.64 0.91 14.43
C LYS A 315 27.62 1.76 13.61
N ARG A 316 28.35 2.61 14.30
CA ARG A 316 29.43 3.43 13.73
C ARG A 316 30.54 2.59 13.11
#